data_41be58cb86c52a2fc176e9ec696c71ba
#
_entry.id   41be58cb86c52a2fc176e9ec696c71ba
#
_cell.length_a   1.000
_cell.length_b   1.000
_cell.length_c   1.000
_cell.angle_alpha   90.00
_cell.angle_beta   90.00
_cell.angle_gamma   90.00
#
_symmetry.space_group_name_H-M   'P 1'
#
loop_
_entity.id
_entity.type
_entity.pdbx_description
1 polymer ?
#
loop_
_entity_poly.entity_id
_entity_poly.type
_entity_poly.pdbx_seq_one_letter_code
_entity_poly.pdbx_strand_id
1 'polypeptide(L)'
;MFEWMKDYQKLEEDIAYLDYNLYKTKAELKRWISGDLRDVRLTAESDGAKVEGHIEAIEYELAHKMNAMYDLKYLISKFTGLENRILKMKYVDGMTLEQIAFDLHYSTGYIRRKHAEIKKIVKFLDEF
;
A
#
# COMPACT_ATOMS: atom_id res chain seq x y z
N MET A 1 4.79 -9.40 -9.50
CA MET A 1 5.09 -7.96 -9.48
C MET A 1 4.08 -7.14 -10.25
N PHE A 2 3.74 -7.53 -11.47
CA PHE A 2 2.76 -6.78 -12.26
C PHE A 2 1.37 -6.74 -11.59
N GLU A 3 0.95 -7.83 -10.95
CA GLU A 3 -0.37 -7.90 -10.31
C GLU A 3 -0.52 -6.88 -9.17
N TRP A 4 0.51 -6.68 -8.35
CA TRP A 4 0.41 -5.73 -7.25
C TRP A 4 0.65 -4.27 -7.69
N MET A 5 1.12 -4.03 -8.91
CA MET A 5 1.08 -2.68 -9.49
C MET A 5 -0.35 -2.19 -9.67
N LYS A 6 -1.27 -3.10 -10.01
CA LYS A 6 -2.69 -2.79 -10.16
C LYS A 6 -3.35 -2.44 -8.82
N ASP A 7 -2.75 -2.89 -7.72
CA ASP A 7 -3.33 -2.77 -6.39
C ASP A 7 -2.76 -1.59 -5.59
N TYR A 8 -2.07 -0.65 -6.24
CA TYR A 8 -1.44 0.48 -5.54
C TYR A 8 -2.43 1.23 -4.65
N GLN A 9 -3.59 1.58 -5.18
CA GLN A 9 -4.59 2.34 -4.42
C GLN A 9 -5.17 1.53 -3.26
N LYS A 10 -5.41 0.26 -3.49
CA LYS A 10 -5.87 -0.64 -2.43
C LYS A 10 -4.81 -0.78 -1.35
N LEU A 11 -3.56 -0.90 -1.74
CA LEU A 11 -2.42 -0.99 -0.82
C LEU A 11 -2.31 0.28 0.04
N GLU A 12 -2.50 1.44 -0.56
CA GLU A 12 -2.52 2.72 0.16
C GLU A 12 -3.67 2.78 1.17
N GLU A 13 -4.86 2.34 0.78
CA GLU A 13 -6.00 2.26 1.68
C GLU A 13 -5.77 1.27 2.83
N ASP A 14 -5.22 0.10 2.53
CA ASP A 14 -4.90 -0.92 3.53
C ASP A 14 -3.89 -0.39 4.56
N ILE A 15 -2.87 0.31 4.11
CA ILE A 15 -1.86 0.92 4.98
C ILE A 15 -2.51 1.96 5.89
N ALA A 16 -3.34 2.84 5.33
CA ALA A 16 -4.04 3.86 6.11
C ALA A 16 -4.96 3.24 7.17
N TYR A 17 -5.69 2.20 6.80
CA TYR A 17 -6.57 1.49 7.72
C TYR A 17 -5.79 0.79 8.84
N LEU A 18 -4.71 0.09 8.50
CA LEU A 18 -3.87 -0.59 9.48
C LEU A 18 -3.19 0.38 10.43
N ASP A 19 -2.73 1.51 9.91
CA ASP A 19 -2.11 2.56 10.72
C ASP A 19 -3.12 3.15 11.73
N TYR A 20 -4.33 3.42 11.29
CA TYR A 20 -5.42 3.90 12.15
C TYR A 20 -5.77 2.85 13.21
N ASN A 21 -5.89 1.59 12.81
CA ASN A 21 -6.19 0.48 13.70
C ASN A 21 -5.11 0.29 14.76
N LEU A 22 -3.86 0.43 14.36
CA LEU A 22 -2.72 0.39 15.27
C LEU A 22 -2.79 1.49 16.32
N TYR A 23 -3.11 2.70 15.89
CA TYR A 23 -3.28 3.84 16.78
C TYR A 23 -4.36 3.58 17.82
N LYS A 24 -5.54 3.12 17.38
CA LYS A 24 -6.66 2.80 18.30
C LYS A 24 -6.29 1.70 19.28
N THR A 25 -5.64 0.65 18.80
CA THR A 25 -5.30 -0.51 19.61
C THR A 25 -4.24 -0.16 20.64
N LYS A 26 -3.27 0.67 20.29
CA LYS A 26 -2.28 1.17 21.24
C LYS A 26 -2.91 2.06 22.30
N ALA A 27 -3.88 2.88 21.92
CA ALA A 27 -4.61 3.71 22.87
C ALA A 27 -5.40 2.84 23.87
N GLU A 28 -6.02 1.77 23.40
CA GLU A 28 -6.70 0.81 24.26
C GLU A 28 -5.74 0.13 25.24
N LEU A 29 -4.58 -0.32 24.77
CA LEU A 29 -3.57 -0.93 25.64
C LEU A 29 -3.13 0.05 26.74
N LYS A 30 -2.95 1.32 26.40
CA LYS A 30 -2.58 2.34 27.36
C LYS A 30 -3.64 2.48 28.46
N ARG A 31 -4.92 2.35 28.15
CA ARG A 31 -6.00 2.35 29.16
C ARG A 31 -5.88 1.17 30.13
N TRP A 32 -5.51 -0.01 29.63
CA TRP A 32 -5.31 -1.19 30.47
C TRP A 32 -4.09 -1.06 31.38
N ILE A 33 -3.01 -0.43 30.92
CA ILE A 33 -1.75 -0.35 31.65
C ILE A 33 -1.75 0.81 32.66
N SER A 34 -2.16 2.00 32.25
CA SER A 34 -2.01 3.21 33.06
C SER A 34 -3.22 4.13 33.06
N GLY A 35 -4.32 3.72 32.40
CA GLY A 35 -5.52 4.51 32.28
C GLY A 35 -6.65 4.06 33.21
N ASP A 36 -7.88 4.30 32.80
CA ASP A 36 -9.09 4.01 33.56
C ASP A 36 -9.37 2.51 33.76
N LEU A 37 -8.69 1.63 33.00
CA LEU A 37 -8.86 0.19 33.11
C LEU A 37 -7.75 -0.49 33.93
N ARG A 38 -6.79 0.25 34.46
CA ARG A 38 -5.63 -0.33 35.16
C ARG A 38 -6.00 -1.12 36.43
N ASP A 39 -7.11 -0.74 37.08
CA ASP A 39 -7.58 -1.38 38.32
C ASP A 39 -8.45 -2.60 38.06
N VAL A 40 -8.74 -2.90 36.80
CA VAL A 40 -9.45 -4.11 36.43
C VAL A 40 -8.49 -5.28 36.53
N ARG A 41 -8.86 -6.34 37.22
CA ARG A 41 -8.03 -7.53 37.34
C ARG A 41 -7.86 -8.21 36.01
N LEU A 42 -6.58 -8.33 35.58
CA LEU A 42 -6.20 -8.99 34.36
C LEU A 42 -5.55 -10.32 34.68
N THR A 43 -5.98 -11.37 34.01
CA THR A 43 -5.32 -12.70 34.08
C THR A 43 -4.26 -12.76 32.98
N ALA A 44 -3.47 -13.85 32.94
CA ALA A 44 -2.50 -14.05 31.86
C ALA A 44 -3.15 -14.10 30.49
N GLU A 45 -4.43 -14.46 30.43
CA GLU A 45 -5.24 -14.47 29.22
C GLU A 45 -6.13 -13.24 29.14
N SER A 46 -5.73 -12.17 29.84
CA SER A 46 -6.51 -10.95 29.99
C SER A 46 -6.66 -10.23 28.66
N ASP A 47 -7.65 -9.33 28.62
CA ASP A 47 -7.89 -8.47 27.44
C ASP A 47 -6.66 -7.63 27.10
N GLY A 48 -5.88 -7.20 28.11
CA GLY A 48 -4.63 -6.46 27.87
C GLY A 48 -3.60 -7.29 27.11
N ALA A 49 -3.42 -8.56 27.46
CA ALA A 49 -2.51 -9.45 26.73
C ALA A 49 -2.99 -9.73 25.32
N LYS A 50 -4.30 -9.87 25.12
CA LYS A 50 -4.89 -10.02 23.79
C LYS A 50 -4.67 -8.77 22.93
N VAL A 51 -4.77 -7.58 23.54
CA VAL A 51 -4.51 -6.31 22.85
C VAL A 51 -3.06 -6.25 22.39
N GLU A 52 -2.10 -6.67 23.22
CA GLU A 52 -0.69 -6.74 22.80
C GLU A 52 -0.49 -7.67 21.62
N GLY A 53 -1.14 -8.83 21.62
CA GLY A 53 -1.11 -9.75 20.49
C GLY A 53 -1.68 -9.15 19.22
N HIS A 54 -2.75 -8.39 19.33
CA HIS A 54 -3.34 -7.66 18.20
C HIS A 54 -2.38 -6.61 17.64
N ILE A 55 -1.69 -5.88 18.51
CA ILE A 55 -0.70 -4.87 18.10
C ILE A 55 0.39 -5.53 17.27
N GLU A 56 0.94 -6.65 17.73
CA GLU A 56 1.98 -7.38 17.00
C GLU A 56 1.50 -7.83 15.62
N ALA A 57 0.27 -8.36 15.56
CA ALA A 57 -0.32 -8.79 14.29
C ALA A 57 -0.51 -7.63 13.31
N ILE A 58 -0.99 -6.49 13.80
CA ILE A 58 -1.20 -5.30 12.99
C ILE A 58 0.15 -4.74 12.51
N GLU A 59 1.15 -4.67 13.38
CA GLU A 59 2.48 -4.19 13.02
C GLU A 59 3.12 -5.07 11.95
N TYR A 60 2.94 -6.40 12.04
CA TYR A 60 3.44 -7.34 11.05
C TYR A 60 2.79 -7.11 9.68
N GLU A 61 1.46 -7.01 9.63
CA GLU A 61 0.73 -6.75 8.39
C GLU A 61 1.10 -5.39 7.79
N LEU A 62 1.20 -4.37 8.65
CA LEU A 62 1.55 -3.02 8.23
C LEU A 62 2.95 -3.01 7.60
N ALA A 63 3.92 -3.69 8.22
CA ALA A 63 5.28 -3.79 7.69
C ALA A 63 5.29 -4.46 6.31
N HIS A 64 4.53 -5.54 6.13
CA HIS A 64 4.40 -6.22 4.83
C HIS A 64 3.83 -5.29 3.77
N LYS A 65 2.76 -4.58 4.10
CA LYS A 65 2.11 -3.66 3.16
C LYS A 65 3.02 -2.49 2.80
N MET A 66 3.74 -1.95 3.78
CA MET A 66 4.68 -0.85 3.56
C MET A 66 5.87 -1.28 2.70
N ASN A 67 6.38 -2.51 2.91
CA ASN A 67 7.43 -3.05 2.07
C ASN A 67 6.97 -3.23 0.61
N ALA A 68 5.76 -3.74 0.42
CA ALA A 68 5.18 -3.87 -0.91
C ALA A 68 5.02 -2.50 -1.60
N MET A 69 4.58 -1.49 -0.83
CA MET A 69 4.46 -0.12 -1.34
C MET A 69 5.82 0.46 -1.72
N TYR A 70 6.83 0.25 -0.89
CA TYR A 70 8.20 0.69 -1.17
C TYR A 70 8.72 0.08 -2.46
N ASP A 71 8.55 -1.24 -2.62
CA ASP A 71 9.01 -1.95 -3.83
C ASP A 71 8.31 -1.42 -5.08
N LEU A 72 7.01 -1.15 -4.98
CA LEU A 72 6.24 -0.60 -6.08
C LEU A 72 6.73 0.80 -6.47
N LYS A 73 6.91 1.67 -5.49
CA LYS A 73 7.44 3.02 -5.72
C LYS A 73 8.84 2.99 -6.32
N TYR A 74 9.67 2.07 -5.84
CA TYR A 74 11.02 1.88 -6.36
C TYR A 74 10.98 1.47 -7.84
N LEU A 75 10.13 0.49 -8.18
CA LEU A 75 9.97 0.06 -9.56
C LEU A 75 9.53 1.21 -10.46
N ILE A 76 8.52 1.97 -10.04
CA ILE A 76 8.03 3.12 -10.81
C ILE A 76 9.15 4.15 -11.02
N SER A 77 9.99 4.37 -9.99
CA SER A 77 11.10 5.33 -10.07
C SER A 77 12.18 4.94 -11.05
N LYS A 78 12.27 3.65 -11.43
CA LYS A 78 13.24 3.18 -12.43
C LYS A 78 12.86 3.57 -13.86
N PHE A 79 11.59 3.85 -14.09
CA PHE A 79 11.15 4.39 -15.37
C PHE A 79 11.31 5.90 -15.37
N THR A 80 11.67 6.47 -16.50
CA THR A 80 11.89 7.92 -16.65
C THR A 80 11.00 8.50 -17.75
N GLY A 81 10.87 9.81 -17.77
CA GLY A 81 10.14 10.50 -18.81
C GLY A 81 8.68 10.10 -18.91
N LEU A 82 8.24 9.82 -20.13
CA LEU A 82 6.84 9.50 -20.42
C LEU A 82 6.39 8.23 -19.73
N GLU A 83 7.23 7.18 -19.70
CA GLU A 83 6.89 5.93 -19.05
C GLU A 83 6.59 6.12 -17.56
N ASN A 84 7.42 6.89 -16.87
CA ASN A 84 7.21 7.21 -15.47
C ASN A 84 5.88 7.94 -15.26
N ARG A 85 5.57 8.90 -16.12
CA ARG A 85 4.31 9.68 -16.04
C ARG A 85 3.10 8.78 -16.26
N ILE A 86 3.15 7.89 -17.23
CA ILE A 86 2.07 6.94 -17.51
C ILE A 86 1.84 6.04 -16.31
N LEU A 87 2.91 5.48 -15.72
CA LEU A 87 2.81 4.62 -14.55
C LEU A 87 2.19 5.34 -13.35
N LYS A 88 2.65 6.55 -13.07
CA LYS A 88 2.10 7.34 -11.97
C LYS A 88 0.63 7.68 -12.17
N MET A 89 0.27 8.15 -13.36
CA MET A 89 -1.11 8.52 -13.66
C MET A 89 -2.03 7.31 -13.64
N LYS A 90 -1.60 6.18 -14.18
CA LYS A 90 -2.40 4.96 -14.26
C LYS A 90 -2.56 4.29 -12.89
N TYR A 91 -1.48 4.06 -12.18
CA TYR A 91 -1.48 3.21 -10.99
C TYR A 91 -1.55 4.00 -9.68
N VAL A 92 -0.98 5.18 -9.62
CA VAL A 92 -1.07 6.02 -8.42
C VAL A 92 -2.35 6.86 -8.43
N ASP A 93 -2.63 7.53 -9.56
CA ASP A 93 -3.77 8.44 -9.67
C ASP A 93 -5.05 7.73 -10.12
N GLY A 94 -4.96 6.50 -10.59
CA GLY A 94 -6.13 5.71 -10.98
C GLY A 94 -6.78 6.15 -12.29
N MET A 95 -6.06 6.82 -13.17
CA MET A 95 -6.58 7.32 -14.43
C MET A 95 -6.70 6.21 -15.47
N THR A 96 -7.65 6.34 -16.39
CA THR A 96 -7.73 5.48 -17.56
C THR A 96 -6.68 5.89 -18.59
N LEU A 97 -6.33 4.98 -19.50
CA LEU A 97 -5.38 5.29 -20.56
C LEU A 97 -5.90 6.41 -21.47
N GLU A 98 -7.21 6.48 -21.68
CA GLU A 98 -7.86 7.54 -22.43
C GLU A 98 -7.68 8.91 -21.76
N GLN A 99 -7.86 8.97 -20.44
CA GLN A 99 -7.65 10.19 -19.65
C GLN A 99 -6.19 10.63 -19.69
N ILE A 100 -5.27 9.69 -19.59
CA ILE A 100 -3.83 9.95 -19.65
C ILE A 100 -3.46 10.55 -21.01
N ALA A 101 -3.96 9.93 -22.09
CA ALA A 101 -3.72 10.40 -23.45
C ALA A 101 -4.23 11.83 -23.62
N PHE A 102 -5.43 12.12 -23.13
CA PHE A 102 -6.01 13.46 -23.20
C PHE A 102 -5.14 14.47 -22.44
N ASP A 103 -4.76 14.15 -21.20
CA ASP A 103 -4.00 15.07 -20.36
C ASP A 103 -2.59 15.33 -20.89
N LEU A 104 -1.96 14.33 -21.49
CA LEU A 104 -0.60 14.44 -22.01
C LEU A 104 -0.55 14.87 -23.49
N HIS A 105 -1.71 15.06 -24.11
CA HIS A 105 -1.82 15.47 -25.52
C HIS A 105 -1.23 14.46 -26.50
N TYR A 106 -1.43 13.15 -26.21
CA TYR A 106 -1.07 12.07 -27.11
C TYR A 106 -2.34 11.36 -27.59
N SER A 107 -2.22 10.58 -28.66
CA SER A 107 -3.32 9.71 -29.08
C SER A 107 -3.49 8.55 -28.09
N THR A 108 -4.71 8.06 -27.94
CA THR A 108 -5.00 6.91 -27.08
C THR A 108 -4.22 5.69 -27.54
N GLY A 109 -4.10 5.46 -28.85
CA GLY A 109 -3.35 4.34 -29.40
C GLY A 109 -1.87 4.39 -29.05
N TYR A 110 -1.28 5.58 -29.05
CA TYR A 110 0.13 5.75 -28.65
C TYR A 110 0.34 5.41 -27.18
N ILE A 111 -0.54 5.93 -26.32
CA ILE A 111 -0.45 5.65 -24.88
C ILE A 111 -0.67 4.17 -24.59
N ARG A 112 -1.61 3.51 -25.27
CA ARG A 112 -1.83 2.06 -25.13
C ARG A 112 -0.60 1.27 -25.52
N ARG A 113 0.08 1.63 -26.59
CA ARG A 113 1.33 0.98 -27.01
C ARG A 113 2.42 1.17 -25.98
N LYS A 114 2.59 2.38 -25.48
CA LYS A 114 3.58 2.67 -24.44
C LYS A 114 3.30 1.87 -23.17
N HIS A 115 2.06 1.82 -22.75
CA HIS A 115 1.66 1.04 -21.58
C HIS A 115 1.93 -0.46 -21.79
N ALA A 116 1.63 -0.98 -22.97
CA ALA A 116 1.92 -2.38 -23.31
C ALA A 116 3.43 -2.68 -23.28
N GLU A 117 4.25 -1.77 -23.78
CA GLU A 117 5.71 -1.90 -23.71
C GLU A 117 6.20 -1.94 -22.27
N ILE A 118 5.68 -1.05 -21.41
CA ILE A 118 6.01 -1.02 -19.99
C ILE A 118 5.63 -2.36 -19.33
N LYS A 119 4.44 -2.87 -19.63
CA LYS A 119 3.97 -4.17 -19.10
C LYS A 119 4.91 -5.31 -19.48
N LYS A 120 5.42 -5.31 -20.71
CA LYS A 120 6.39 -6.32 -21.16
C LYS A 120 7.69 -6.24 -20.38
N ILE A 121 8.18 -5.03 -20.13
CA ILE A 121 9.41 -4.83 -19.35
C ILE A 121 9.21 -5.33 -17.93
N VAL A 122 8.12 -4.96 -17.29
CA VAL A 122 7.82 -5.38 -15.91
C VAL A 122 7.69 -6.90 -15.82
N LYS A 123 6.99 -7.52 -16.77
CA LYS A 123 6.83 -8.98 -16.82
C LYS A 123 8.18 -9.67 -17.00
N PHE A 124 9.03 -9.14 -17.87
CA PHE A 124 10.38 -9.66 -18.07
C PHE A 124 11.19 -9.63 -16.79
N LEU A 125 11.14 -8.52 -16.04
CA LEU A 125 11.86 -8.37 -14.78
C LEU A 125 11.37 -9.34 -13.71
N ASP A 126 10.09 -9.71 -13.72
CA ASP A 126 9.53 -10.68 -12.77
C ASP A 126 10.02 -12.10 -12.99
N GLU A 127 10.57 -12.41 -14.17
CA GLU A 127 11.08 -13.72 -14.51
C GLU A 127 12.51 -13.96 -13.98
N PHE A 128 13.11 -12.93 -13.39
CA PHE A 128 14.46 -13.02 -12.82
C PHE A 128 14.44 -13.21 -11.28
#